data_ab9802e8109a90c7fd796c34105dc71d
#
_entry.id   ab9802e8109a90c7fd796c34105dc71d
#
_cell.length_a   1.000
_cell.length_b   1.000
_cell.length_c   1.000
_cell.angle_alpha   90.00
_cell.angle_beta   90.00
_cell.angle_gamma   90.00
#
_symmetry.space_group_name_H-M   'P 1'
#
loop_
_entity.id
_entity.type
_entity.pdbx_description
1 polymer ?
#
loop_
_entity_poly.entity_id
_entity_poly.type
_entity_poly.pdbx_seq_one_letter_code
_entity_poly.pdbx_strand_id
1 'polypeptide(L)'
;MKLYDELVARGLIAQVTNEEAIREMIDNGKATFYIGFDCTADSLHVGHFMALCLMKRLQMAGNKPIALIGDGTTMIGDPSGRTDMRQMLTEETIEYKEECFKRQMEKFIDFSDGKAIMLRNSAWLKPLNYIELLREVGACFSVNNMLRAECYKQRMEKGLSFLEFNYMIMQSYDFYYMFQHYGCNMEFGGNDQWSNMLGGTELIRRKLGKDAHAMTITLLLNSEGKKMGKTAKGAVWLDPNKTTPFDFFQYWRNIDDADVMKCLRMLTFLPLEEIDAMEDWEGSQLNKAKEILAYELTKLVHGEEEANKARDAAKALFLSGANDANMPTTELTESQLTDGRIGILDLMLACKLAPTKSEARRLVQQGGVFADDEKVASIDVVFTGEQLKNGVKLRKGKKVFHKAVLAC
;
A
#
# COMPACT_ATOMS: atom_id res chain seq x y z
N MET A 1 -12.84 8.78 23.55
CA MET A 1 -13.72 8.39 22.43
C MET A 1 -13.72 6.88 22.33
N LYS A 2 -14.85 6.21 22.02
CA LYS A 2 -14.88 4.77 21.75
C LYS A 2 -14.30 4.48 20.36
N LEU A 3 -13.79 3.26 20.15
CA LEU A 3 -13.08 2.91 18.92
C LEU A 3 -13.94 3.10 17.65
N TYR A 4 -15.20 2.62 17.66
CA TYR A 4 -16.07 2.78 16.50
C TYR A 4 -16.28 4.26 16.14
N ASP A 5 -16.51 5.13 17.11
CA ASP A 5 -16.64 6.57 16.89
C ASP A 5 -15.33 7.19 16.35
N GLU A 6 -14.18 6.71 16.81
CA GLU A 6 -12.89 7.12 16.28
C GLU A 6 -12.73 6.71 14.81
N LEU A 7 -13.11 5.47 14.43
CA LEU A 7 -13.05 5.03 13.05
C LEU A 7 -13.97 5.86 12.13
N VAL A 8 -15.17 6.24 12.62
CA VAL A 8 -16.08 7.15 11.91
C VAL A 8 -15.46 8.53 11.75
N ALA A 9 -14.94 9.13 12.82
CA ALA A 9 -14.33 10.47 12.79
C ALA A 9 -13.08 10.51 11.89
N ARG A 10 -12.36 9.39 11.76
CA ARG A 10 -11.23 9.26 10.83
C ARG A 10 -11.64 8.99 9.39
N GLY A 11 -12.92 8.77 9.11
CA GLY A 11 -13.42 8.48 7.76
C GLY A 11 -13.05 7.08 7.26
N LEU A 12 -12.82 6.12 8.15
CA LEU A 12 -12.36 4.78 7.81
C LEU A 12 -13.49 3.82 7.44
N ILE A 13 -14.73 4.06 7.87
CA ILE A 13 -15.85 3.15 7.65
C ILE A 13 -16.58 3.50 6.36
N ALA A 14 -16.77 2.51 5.48
CA ALA A 14 -17.56 2.66 4.25
C ALA A 14 -18.92 1.94 4.33
N GLN A 15 -18.92 0.63 4.63
CA GLN A 15 -20.14 -0.17 4.76
C GLN A 15 -20.02 -1.11 5.95
N VAL A 16 -21.15 -1.43 6.57
CA VAL A 16 -21.24 -2.35 7.70
C VAL A 16 -22.49 -3.23 7.57
N THR A 17 -22.41 -4.48 7.99
CA THR A 17 -23.56 -5.40 7.98
C THR A 17 -24.54 -5.11 9.12
N ASN A 18 -24.03 -4.74 10.29
CA ASN A 18 -24.82 -4.41 11.49
C ASN A 18 -24.00 -3.48 12.37
N GLU A 19 -24.34 -2.19 12.36
CA GLU A 19 -23.59 -1.18 13.10
C GLU A 19 -23.59 -1.42 14.61
N GLU A 20 -24.73 -1.73 15.20
CA GLU A 20 -24.86 -1.91 16.64
C GLU A 20 -24.02 -3.09 17.15
N ALA A 21 -24.10 -4.23 16.47
CA ALA A 21 -23.34 -5.42 16.81
C ALA A 21 -21.82 -5.22 16.62
N ILE A 22 -21.41 -4.57 15.53
CA ILE A 22 -20.01 -4.28 15.26
C ILE A 22 -19.44 -3.31 16.30
N ARG A 23 -20.18 -2.25 16.62
CA ARG A 23 -19.83 -1.27 17.67
C ARG A 23 -19.64 -1.98 19.02
N GLU A 24 -20.59 -2.81 19.42
CA GLU A 24 -20.48 -3.58 20.67
C GLU A 24 -19.24 -4.48 20.71
N MET A 25 -18.92 -5.12 19.60
CA MET A 25 -17.76 -6.02 19.54
C MET A 25 -16.43 -5.28 19.58
N ILE A 26 -16.22 -4.30 18.69
CA ILE A 26 -14.89 -3.65 18.58
C ILE A 26 -14.61 -2.71 19.74
N ASP A 27 -15.62 -2.03 20.28
CA ASP A 27 -15.48 -1.12 21.44
C ASP A 27 -15.12 -1.85 22.74
N ASN A 28 -15.45 -3.15 22.84
CA ASN A 28 -15.22 -3.96 24.03
C ASN A 28 -14.13 -5.02 23.85
N GLY A 29 -13.34 -4.96 22.78
CA GLY A 29 -12.26 -5.92 22.52
C GLY A 29 -12.73 -7.36 22.28
N LYS A 30 -13.96 -7.55 21.80
CA LYS A 30 -14.58 -8.86 21.59
C LYS A 30 -14.49 -9.37 20.15
N ALA A 31 -13.98 -8.56 19.24
CA ALA A 31 -13.81 -8.98 17.86
C ALA A 31 -12.55 -9.83 17.69
N THR A 32 -12.74 -11.04 17.20
CA THR A 32 -11.68 -11.78 16.50
C THR A 32 -11.96 -11.62 15.03
N PHE A 33 -11.10 -10.92 14.33
CA PHE A 33 -11.37 -10.46 12.97
C PHE A 33 -10.23 -10.82 12.02
N TYR A 34 -10.54 -10.94 10.73
CA TYR A 34 -9.49 -11.14 9.73
C TYR A 34 -9.50 -10.10 8.63
N ILE A 35 -8.33 -9.90 8.03
CA ILE A 35 -8.13 -9.26 6.73
C ILE A 35 -7.29 -10.22 5.89
N GLY A 36 -7.72 -10.46 4.64
CA GLY A 36 -7.03 -11.29 3.68
C GLY A 36 -6.04 -10.50 2.82
N PHE A 37 -4.90 -11.10 2.52
CA PHE A 37 -3.83 -10.53 1.71
C PHE A 37 -3.36 -11.54 0.68
N ASP A 38 -3.76 -11.38 -0.57
CA ASP A 38 -3.28 -12.18 -1.70
C ASP A 38 -1.82 -11.83 -2.05
N CYS A 39 -0.96 -12.84 -2.16
CA CYS A 39 0.48 -12.70 -2.42
C CYS A 39 0.79 -12.34 -3.88
N THR A 40 0.22 -11.25 -4.39
CA THR A 40 0.36 -10.85 -5.79
C THR A 40 1.68 -10.12 -6.11
N ALA A 41 2.39 -9.64 -5.10
CA ALA A 41 3.70 -8.96 -5.20
C ALA A 41 4.65 -9.45 -4.09
N ASP A 42 5.92 -9.14 -4.22
CA ASP A 42 6.96 -9.44 -3.23
C ASP A 42 7.13 -8.33 -2.18
N SER A 43 6.19 -7.41 -2.10
CA SER A 43 6.08 -6.39 -1.06
C SER A 43 4.64 -5.91 -0.93
N LEU A 44 4.28 -5.50 0.28
CA LEU A 44 3.11 -4.67 0.54
C LEU A 44 3.37 -3.25 0.02
N HIS A 45 2.32 -2.53 -0.33
CA HIS A 45 2.37 -1.16 -0.83
C HIS A 45 1.35 -0.27 -0.10
N VAL A 46 1.34 1.02 -0.38
CA VAL A 46 0.42 1.99 0.24
C VAL A 46 -1.05 1.56 0.20
N GLY A 47 -1.48 0.81 -0.82
CA GLY A 47 -2.85 0.26 -0.86
C GLY A 47 -3.16 -0.75 0.25
N HIS A 48 -2.17 -1.50 0.73
CA HIS A 48 -2.31 -2.42 1.88
C HIS A 48 -2.10 -1.73 3.22
N PHE A 49 -1.40 -0.60 3.20
CA PHE A 49 -0.99 0.12 4.40
C PHE A 49 -2.17 0.54 5.28
N MET A 50 -3.26 1.00 4.66
CA MET A 50 -4.47 1.39 5.39
C MET A 50 -5.10 0.19 6.12
N ALA A 51 -5.11 -0.99 5.50
CA ALA A 51 -5.59 -2.22 6.13
C ALA A 51 -4.72 -2.60 7.34
N LEU A 52 -3.40 -2.47 7.22
CA LEU A 52 -2.46 -2.70 8.34
C LEU A 52 -2.65 -1.69 9.47
N CYS A 53 -2.88 -0.40 9.14
CA CYS A 53 -3.19 0.63 10.14
C CYS A 53 -4.49 0.31 10.88
N LEU A 54 -5.53 -0.15 10.18
CA LEU A 54 -6.79 -0.57 10.80
C LEU A 54 -6.56 -1.77 11.71
N MET A 55 -5.86 -2.82 11.25
CA MET A 55 -5.55 -4.00 12.07
C MET A 55 -4.82 -3.60 13.35
N LYS A 56 -3.80 -2.75 13.24
CA LYS A 56 -3.05 -2.24 14.39
C LYS A 56 -3.95 -1.48 15.36
N ARG A 57 -4.81 -0.61 14.86
CA ARG A 57 -5.73 0.20 15.67
C ARG A 57 -6.72 -0.67 16.45
N LEU A 58 -7.32 -1.66 15.77
CA LEU A 58 -8.21 -2.64 16.39
C LEU A 58 -7.48 -3.49 17.44
N GLN A 59 -6.24 -3.91 17.16
CA GLN A 59 -5.42 -4.66 18.11
C GLN A 59 -5.09 -3.83 19.36
N MET A 60 -4.71 -2.56 19.19
CA MET A 60 -4.46 -1.64 20.32
C MET A 60 -5.68 -1.46 21.23
N ALA A 61 -6.88 -1.60 20.67
CA ALA A 61 -8.14 -1.56 21.43
C ALA A 61 -8.57 -2.94 22.01
N GLY A 62 -7.67 -3.92 21.98
CA GLY A 62 -7.89 -5.24 22.59
C GLY A 62 -8.58 -6.27 21.69
N ASN A 63 -8.87 -5.95 20.43
CA ASN A 63 -9.40 -6.91 19.47
C ASN A 63 -8.29 -7.80 18.91
N LYS A 64 -8.64 -9.03 18.51
CA LYS A 64 -7.69 -10.03 18.04
C LYS A 64 -7.66 -10.14 16.51
N PRO A 65 -6.59 -9.66 15.83
CA PRO A 65 -6.46 -9.78 14.40
C PRO A 65 -6.00 -11.16 13.96
N ILE A 66 -6.53 -11.61 12.84
CA ILE A 66 -6.03 -12.72 12.03
C ILE A 66 -5.53 -12.12 10.71
N ALA A 67 -4.24 -12.18 10.46
CA ALA A 67 -3.67 -11.87 9.15
C ALA A 67 -3.78 -13.13 8.28
N LEU A 68 -4.72 -13.15 7.35
CA LEU A 68 -4.90 -14.27 6.44
C LEU A 68 -4.03 -14.07 5.20
N ILE A 69 -3.05 -14.92 5.03
CA ILE A 69 -2.27 -15.01 3.79
C ILE A 69 -3.07 -15.82 2.78
N GLY A 70 -3.48 -15.17 1.71
CA GLY A 70 -4.26 -15.75 0.63
C GLY A 70 -3.40 -16.49 -0.38
N ASP A 71 -2.56 -17.42 0.07
CA ASP A 71 -1.68 -18.19 -0.81
C ASP A 71 -2.48 -19.14 -1.72
N GLY A 72 -3.53 -19.79 -1.21
CA GLY A 72 -4.45 -20.60 -1.99
C GLY A 72 -5.30 -19.77 -2.96
N THR A 73 -5.87 -18.66 -2.50
CA THR A 73 -6.67 -17.74 -3.34
C THR A 73 -5.83 -17.00 -4.37
N THR A 74 -4.54 -16.75 -4.10
CA THR A 74 -3.62 -16.17 -5.08
C THR A 74 -3.44 -17.06 -6.32
N MET A 75 -3.57 -18.39 -6.18
CA MET A 75 -3.52 -19.32 -7.33
C MET A 75 -4.71 -19.12 -8.29
N ILE A 76 -5.82 -18.61 -7.78
CA ILE A 76 -7.06 -18.38 -8.52
C ILE A 76 -7.12 -16.96 -9.07
N GLY A 77 -6.89 -15.97 -8.20
CA GLY A 77 -6.88 -14.55 -8.52
C GLY A 77 -8.24 -13.87 -8.36
N ASP A 78 -8.28 -12.89 -7.46
CA ASP A 78 -9.46 -12.06 -7.19
C ASP A 78 -9.85 -11.21 -8.41
N PRO A 79 -11.09 -11.34 -8.93
CA PRO A 79 -11.60 -10.50 -10.03
C PRO A 79 -12.03 -9.10 -9.58
N SER A 80 -12.20 -8.84 -8.27
CA SER A 80 -12.78 -7.61 -7.73
C SER A 80 -11.97 -6.37 -8.13
N GLY A 81 -12.67 -5.35 -8.65
CA GLY A 81 -12.07 -4.08 -9.05
C GLY A 81 -11.05 -4.16 -10.19
N ARG A 82 -11.15 -5.20 -11.05
CA ARG A 82 -10.27 -5.43 -12.19
C ARG A 82 -11.04 -5.60 -13.49
N THR A 83 -10.34 -5.32 -14.58
CA THR A 83 -10.85 -5.52 -15.94
C THR A 83 -10.25 -6.75 -16.61
N ASP A 84 -9.09 -7.24 -16.16
CA ASP A 84 -8.34 -8.32 -16.76
C ASP A 84 -8.04 -9.43 -15.75
N MET A 85 -7.93 -10.67 -16.22
CA MET A 85 -7.57 -11.82 -15.40
C MET A 85 -6.16 -11.67 -14.84
N ARG A 86 -5.93 -12.14 -13.61
CA ARG A 86 -4.59 -12.16 -13.01
C ARG A 86 -3.69 -13.17 -13.70
N GLN A 87 -2.40 -12.88 -13.76
CA GLN A 87 -1.41 -13.85 -14.21
C GLN A 87 -1.30 -14.97 -13.17
N MET A 88 -1.30 -16.21 -13.63
CA MET A 88 -1.09 -17.38 -12.76
C MET A 88 0.36 -17.40 -12.25
N LEU A 89 0.52 -17.61 -10.96
CA LEU A 89 1.82 -17.69 -10.29
C LEU A 89 2.13 -19.15 -9.92
N THR A 90 3.42 -19.49 -9.87
CA THR A 90 3.88 -20.79 -9.35
C THR A 90 3.81 -20.82 -7.83
N GLU A 91 3.70 -22.00 -7.23
CA GLU A 91 3.69 -22.17 -5.77
C GLU A 91 4.95 -21.58 -5.12
N GLU A 92 6.14 -21.85 -5.69
CA GLU A 92 7.42 -21.29 -5.21
C GLU A 92 7.42 -19.75 -5.19
N THR A 93 6.85 -19.13 -6.22
CA THR A 93 6.73 -17.68 -6.29
C THR A 93 5.79 -17.15 -5.20
N ILE A 94 4.70 -17.86 -4.92
CA ILE A 94 3.74 -17.49 -3.87
C ILE A 94 4.38 -17.62 -2.50
N GLU A 95 5.09 -18.72 -2.21
CA GLU A 95 5.79 -18.93 -0.94
C GLU A 95 6.84 -17.85 -0.67
N TYR A 96 7.62 -17.46 -1.67
CA TYR A 96 8.57 -16.36 -1.55
C TYR A 96 7.87 -15.03 -1.19
N LYS A 97 6.77 -14.72 -1.86
CA LYS A 97 6.01 -13.49 -1.62
C LYS A 97 5.33 -13.50 -0.25
N GLU A 98 4.85 -14.65 0.20
CA GLU A 98 4.29 -14.84 1.54
C GLU A 98 5.30 -14.46 2.62
N GLU A 99 6.52 -14.98 2.53
CA GLU A 99 7.58 -14.66 3.49
C GLU A 99 7.95 -13.15 3.48
N CYS A 100 7.84 -12.50 2.32
CA CYS A 100 8.00 -11.06 2.22
C CYS A 100 6.88 -10.31 2.95
N PHE A 101 5.62 -10.73 2.80
CA PHE A 101 4.47 -10.13 3.46
C PHE A 101 4.54 -10.30 4.97
N LYS A 102 4.83 -11.50 5.44
CA LYS A 102 4.95 -11.85 6.86
C LYS A 102 5.93 -10.93 7.59
N ARG A 103 7.17 -10.82 7.07
CA ARG A 103 8.19 -9.91 7.65
C ARG A 103 7.76 -8.45 7.71
N GLN A 104 6.94 -8.00 6.75
CA GLN A 104 6.43 -6.63 6.75
C GLN A 104 5.27 -6.46 7.73
N MET A 105 4.36 -7.43 7.83
CA MET A 105 3.23 -7.40 8.76
C MET A 105 3.67 -7.42 10.22
N GLU A 106 4.73 -8.16 10.56
CA GLU A 106 5.32 -8.23 11.91
C GLU A 106 5.79 -6.88 12.45
N LYS A 107 6.02 -5.89 11.57
CA LYS A 107 6.33 -4.51 11.99
C LYS A 107 5.10 -3.73 12.48
N PHE A 108 3.91 -4.14 12.06
CA PHE A 108 2.67 -3.44 12.39
C PHE A 108 1.87 -4.15 13.47
N ILE A 109 1.83 -5.48 13.41
CA ILE A 109 0.98 -6.34 14.21
C ILE A 109 1.83 -7.11 15.21
N ASP A 110 1.42 -7.11 16.46
CA ASP A 110 2.04 -7.88 17.52
C ASP A 110 1.45 -9.30 17.52
N PHE A 111 2.26 -10.26 17.05
CA PHE A 111 1.91 -11.68 17.02
C PHE A 111 2.36 -12.44 18.28
N SER A 112 3.01 -11.78 19.24
CA SER A 112 3.46 -12.42 20.48
C SER A 112 2.27 -12.88 21.34
N ASP A 113 2.47 -13.92 22.12
CA ASP A 113 1.54 -14.41 23.13
C ASP A 113 0.09 -14.65 22.63
N GLY A 114 -0.06 -14.92 21.31
CA GLY A 114 -1.36 -15.16 20.71
C GLY A 114 -2.26 -13.91 20.60
N LYS A 115 -1.68 -12.71 20.69
CA LYS A 115 -2.40 -11.42 20.49
C LYS A 115 -2.89 -11.23 19.06
N ALA A 116 -2.24 -11.87 18.11
CA ALA A 116 -2.66 -12.00 16.73
C ALA A 116 -2.33 -13.39 16.19
N ILE A 117 -2.95 -13.78 15.08
CA ILE A 117 -2.68 -15.05 14.40
C ILE A 117 -2.36 -14.74 12.94
N MET A 118 -1.39 -15.46 12.37
CA MET A 118 -1.15 -15.49 10.94
C MET A 118 -1.53 -16.87 10.41
N LEU A 119 -2.39 -16.91 9.40
CA LEU A 119 -2.91 -18.13 8.80
C LEU A 119 -2.69 -18.12 7.29
N ARG A 120 -2.64 -19.32 6.69
CA ARG A 120 -2.57 -19.55 5.24
C ARG A 120 -3.84 -20.28 4.81
N ASN A 121 -4.56 -19.74 3.83
CA ASN A 121 -5.79 -20.38 3.40
C ASN A 121 -5.57 -21.65 2.55
N SER A 122 -4.38 -21.86 1.99
CA SER A 122 -4.02 -23.14 1.37
C SER A 122 -4.14 -24.33 2.33
N ALA A 123 -3.96 -24.11 3.64
CA ALA A 123 -4.03 -25.17 4.64
C ALA A 123 -5.40 -25.87 4.69
N TRP A 124 -6.46 -25.17 4.35
CA TRP A 124 -7.82 -25.75 4.26
C TRP A 124 -8.39 -25.78 2.86
N LEU A 125 -7.98 -24.90 1.94
CA LEU A 125 -8.50 -24.90 0.57
C LEU A 125 -7.92 -26.03 -0.29
N LYS A 126 -6.60 -26.34 -0.19
CA LYS A 126 -5.99 -27.41 -0.98
C LYS A 126 -6.53 -28.81 -0.66
N PRO A 127 -6.75 -29.21 0.59
CA PRO A 127 -7.26 -30.54 0.91
C PRO A 127 -8.77 -30.70 0.69
N LEU A 128 -9.52 -29.62 0.32
CA LEU A 128 -10.95 -29.72 0.08
C LEU A 128 -11.29 -30.69 -1.05
N ASN A 129 -12.21 -31.62 -0.77
CA ASN A 129 -12.80 -32.43 -1.83
C ASN A 129 -13.78 -31.60 -2.64
N TYR A 130 -13.59 -31.55 -3.97
CA TYR A 130 -14.40 -30.73 -4.84
C TYR A 130 -15.90 -31.06 -4.81
N ILE A 131 -16.25 -32.35 -4.76
CA ILE A 131 -17.66 -32.78 -4.71
C ILE A 131 -18.30 -32.39 -3.38
N GLU A 132 -17.58 -32.56 -2.28
CA GLU A 132 -18.05 -32.16 -0.96
C GLU A 132 -18.25 -30.64 -0.87
N LEU A 133 -17.28 -29.87 -1.39
CA LEU A 133 -17.39 -28.42 -1.47
C LEU A 133 -18.66 -27.99 -2.25
N LEU A 134 -18.92 -28.59 -3.39
CA LEU A 134 -20.11 -28.27 -4.18
C LEU A 134 -21.41 -28.62 -3.44
N ARG A 135 -21.47 -29.77 -2.77
CA ARG A 135 -22.66 -30.17 -2.03
C ARG A 135 -22.92 -29.33 -0.81
N GLU A 136 -21.89 -29.07 -0.01
CA GLU A 136 -22.02 -28.48 1.30
C GLU A 136 -21.98 -26.94 1.27
N VAL A 137 -21.17 -26.39 0.40
CA VAL A 137 -20.94 -24.94 0.30
C VAL A 137 -21.65 -24.39 -0.95
N GLY A 138 -21.42 -24.99 -2.12
CA GLY A 138 -22.00 -24.55 -3.39
C GLY A 138 -23.52 -24.46 -3.35
N ALA A 139 -24.20 -25.37 -2.63
CA ALA A 139 -25.65 -25.33 -2.43
C ALA A 139 -26.14 -24.07 -1.70
N CYS A 140 -25.26 -23.36 -0.99
CA CYS A 140 -25.59 -22.11 -0.32
C CYS A 140 -25.48 -20.87 -1.24
N PHE A 141 -25.00 -21.01 -2.46
CA PHE A 141 -24.80 -19.91 -3.38
C PHE A 141 -25.75 -20.00 -4.58
N SER A 142 -26.35 -18.86 -4.93
CA SER A 142 -27.15 -18.72 -6.14
C SER A 142 -26.32 -18.06 -7.23
N VAL A 143 -26.11 -18.75 -8.33
CA VAL A 143 -25.37 -18.21 -9.52
C VAL A 143 -25.99 -16.89 -9.98
N ASN A 144 -27.32 -16.78 -10.00
CA ASN A 144 -28.01 -15.56 -10.40
C ASN A 144 -27.68 -14.37 -9.45
N ASN A 145 -27.54 -14.62 -8.15
CA ASN A 145 -27.18 -13.59 -7.19
C ASN A 145 -25.68 -13.23 -7.32
N MET A 146 -24.81 -14.24 -7.49
CA MET A 146 -23.39 -14.02 -7.69
C MET A 146 -23.13 -13.17 -8.95
N LEU A 147 -23.78 -13.46 -10.07
CA LEU A 147 -23.62 -12.69 -11.31
C LEU A 147 -24.09 -11.23 -11.21
N ARG A 148 -24.94 -10.90 -10.22
CA ARG A 148 -25.34 -9.51 -9.93
C ARG A 148 -24.34 -8.77 -9.05
N ALA A 149 -23.41 -9.48 -8.43
CA ALA A 149 -22.43 -8.88 -7.53
C ALA A 149 -21.50 -7.93 -8.29
N GLU A 150 -21.17 -6.80 -7.64
CA GLU A 150 -20.35 -5.75 -8.27
C GLU A 150 -18.96 -6.25 -8.66
N CYS A 151 -18.40 -7.18 -7.89
CA CYS A 151 -17.07 -7.77 -8.17
C CYS A 151 -17.00 -8.48 -9.54
N TYR A 152 -18.12 -8.96 -10.09
CA TYR A 152 -18.17 -9.65 -11.38
C TYR A 152 -18.57 -8.76 -12.56
N LYS A 153 -19.29 -7.67 -12.35
CA LYS A 153 -19.85 -6.84 -13.45
C LYS A 153 -18.81 -6.41 -14.48
N GLN A 154 -17.70 -5.85 -14.01
CA GLN A 154 -16.64 -5.37 -14.92
C GLN A 154 -15.94 -6.53 -15.69
N ARG A 155 -15.83 -7.70 -15.04
CA ARG A 155 -15.24 -8.88 -15.66
C ARG A 155 -16.16 -9.54 -16.67
N MET A 156 -17.47 -9.50 -16.44
CA MET A 156 -18.45 -10.09 -17.37
C MET A 156 -18.39 -9.44 -18.76
N GLU A 157 -18.11 -8.14 -18.84
CA GLU A 157 -17.98 -7.43 -20.13
C GLU A 157 -16.80 -7.95 -20.97
N LYS A 158 -15.74 -8.43 -20.34
CA LYS A 158 -14.52 -8.93 -20.98
C LYS A 158 -14.36 -10.46 -20.93
N GLY A 159 -15.30 -11.14 -20.34
CA GLY A 159 -15.31 -12.59 -20.16
C GLY A 159 -14.77 -13.01 -18.78
N LEU A 160 -15.71 -13.30 -17.87
CA LEU A 160 -15.42 -13.88 -16.55
C LEU A 160 -15.15 -15.38 -16.69
N SER A 161 -13.99 -15.86 -16.28
CA SER A 161 -13.66 -17.29 -16.28
C SER A 161 -14.35 -18.02 -15.14
N PHE A 162 -14.59 -19.32 -15.31
CA PHE A 162 -15.09 -20.17 -14.21
C PHE A 162 -14.15 -20.18 -13.01
N LEU A 163 -12.85 -20.08 -13.23
CA LEU A 163 -11.84 -19.98 -12.19
C LEU A 163 -12.09 -18.75 -11.31
N GLU A 164 -12.15 -17.57 -11.91
CA GLU A 164 -12.42 -16.30 -11.20
C GLU A 164 -13.79 -16.29 -10.52
N PHE A 165 -14.79 -16.91 -11.13
CA PHE A 165 -16.14 -16.98 -10.58
C PHE A 165 -16.18 -17.73 -9.24
N ASN A 166 -15.29 -18.71 -9.02
CA ASN A 166 -15.22 -19.44 -7.77
C ASN A 166 -14.51 -18.66 -6.63
N TYR A 167 -13.85 -17.54 -6.92
CA TYR A 167 -13.12 -16.78 -5.90
C TYR A 167 -14.01 -16.37 -4.71
N MET A 168 -15.20 -15.85 -4.97
CA MET A 168 -16.19 -15.50 -3.93
C MET A 168 -16.51 -16.68 -3.00
N ILE A 169 -16.65 -17.88 -3.54
CA ILE A 169 -16.95 -19.09 -2.76
C ILE A 169 -15.76 -19.45 -1.87
N MET A 170 -14.54 -19.31 -2.37
CA MET A 170 -13.32 -19.59 -1.61
C MET A 170 -13.14 -18.62 -0.44
N GLN A 171 -13.28 -17.30 -0.68
CA GLN A 171 -13.21 -16.30 0.37
C GLN A 171 -14.33 -16.47 1.40
N SER A 172 -15.54 -16.82 0.95
CA SER A 172 -16.64 -17.13 1.87
C SER A 172 -16.35 -18.36 2.73
N TYR A 173 -15.68 -19.37 2.14
CA TYR A 173 -15.25 -20.55 2.88
C TYR A 173 -14.13 -20.24 3.88
N ASP A 174 -13.21 -19.33 3.55
CA ASP A 174 -12.18 -18.85 4.48
C ASP A 174 -12.83 -18.28 5.75
N PHE A 175 -13.82 -17.40 5.60
CA PHE A 175 -14.51 -16.84 6.74
C PHE A 175 -15.26 -17.91 7.56
N TYR A 176 -15.99 -18.79 6.89
CA TYR A 176 -16.71 -19.91 7.52
C TYR A 176 -15.76 -20.84 8.28
N TYR A 177 -14.61 -21.20 7.70
CA TYR A 177 -13.60 -22.03 8.33
C TYR A 177 -13.01 -21.36 9.58
N MET A 178 -12.59 -20.10 9.45
CA MET A 178 -12.02 -19.35 10.57
C MET A 178 -13.04 -19.06 11.67
N PHE A 179 -14.30 -18.89 11.33
CA PHE A 179 -15.38 -18.75 12.30
C PHE A 179 -15.47 -20.01 13.19
N GLN A 180 -15.40 -21.20 12.61
CA GLN A 180 -15.50 -22.46 13.33
C GLN A 180 -14.27 -22.82 14.15
N HIS A 181 -13.09 -22.56 13.59
CA HIS A 181 -11.83 -23.07 14.14
C HIS A 181 -11.04 -22.03 14.94
N TYR A 182 -11.26 -20.75 14.70
CA TYR A 182 -10.50 -19.67 15.33
C TYR A 182 -11.38 -18.63 16.04
N GLY A 183 -12.71 -18.83 16.05
CA GLY A 183 -13.64 -17.88 16.64
C GLY A 183 -13.71 -16.53 15.91
N CYS A 184 -13.30 -16.50 14.63
CA CYS A 184 -13.34 -15.30 13.80
C CYS A 184 -14.78 -14.86 13.56
N ASN A 185 -15.21 -13.74 14.14
CA ASN A 185 -16.59 -13.25 14.07
C ASN A 185 -16.74 -12.01 13.18
N MET A 186 -15.64 -11.46 12.66
CA MET A 186 -15.66 -10.28 11.78
C MET A 186 -14.67 -10.41 10.63
N GLU A 187 -15.07 -9.87 9.48
CA GLU A 187 -14.23 -9.68 8.29
C GLU A 187 -14.11 -8.20 7.97
N PHE A 188 -12.88 -7.75 7.72
CA PHE A 188 -12.61 -6.40 7.22
C PHE A 188 -11.93 -6.46 5.85
N GLY A 189 -12.31 -5.56 4.96
CA GLY A 189 -11.72 -5.47 3.62
C GLY A 189 -11.95 -4.12 2.97
N GLY A 190 -11.39 -3.93 1.78
CA GLY A 190 -11.69 -2.77 0.94
C GLY A 190 -13.14 -2.78 0.47
N ASN A 191 -13.66 -1.63 0.07
CA ASN A 191 -15.05 -1.52 -0.39
C ASN A 191 -15.34 -2.38 -1.65
N ASP A 192 -14.33 -2.70 -2.42
CA ASP A 192 -14.41 -3.62 -3.57
C ASP A 192 -14.61 -5.09 -3.15
N GLN A 193 -14.37 -5.45 -1.89
CA GLN A 193 -14.53 -6.79 -1.33
C GLN A 193 -15.94 -7.05 -0.78
N TRP A 194 -16.82 -6.06 -0.73
CA TRP A 194 -18.11 -6.14 -0.05
C TRP A 194 -18.94 -7.37 -0.43
N SER A 195 -19.02 -7.67 -1.72
CA SER A 195 -19.81 -8.83 -2.20
C SER A 195 -19.22 -10.17 -1.74
N ASN A 196 -17.89 -10.30 -1.71
CA ASN A 196 -17.21 -11.51 -1.24
C ASN A 196 -17.43 -11.70 0.27
N MET A 197 -17.32 -10.61 1.04
CA MET A 197 -17.53 -10.60 2.49
C MET A 197 -18.96 -10.99 2.87
N LEU A 198 -19.96 -10.47 2.15
CA LEU A 198 -21.36 -10.86 2.35
C LEU A 198 -21.60 -12.34 2.05
N GLY A 199 -20.87 -12.91 1.08
CA GLY A 199 -20.91 -14.36 0.82
C GLY A 199 -20.51 -15.18 2.04
N GLY A 200 -19.47 -14.74 2.77
CA GLY A 200 -19.00 -15.37 4.01
C GLY A 200 -20.01 -15.25 5.15
N THR A 201 -20.54 -14.07 5.40
CA THR A 201 -21.56 -13.86 6.46
C THR A 201 -22.82 -14.71 6.20
N GLU A 202 -23.27 -14.75 4.94
CA GLU A 202 -24.43 -15.54 4.54
C GLU A 202 -24.19 -17.06 4.64
N LEU A 203 -22.98 -17.52 4.29
CA LEU A 203 -22.60 -18.92 4.44
C LEU A 203 -22.64 -19.36 5.91
N ILE A 204 -22.08 -18.57 6.82
CA ILE A 204 -22.09 -18.82 8.26
C ILE A 204 -23.55 -18.86 8.76
N ARG A 205 -24.37 -17.91 8.38
CA ARG A 205 -25.79 -17.87 8.76
C ARG A 205 -26.53 -19.11 8.29
N ARG A 206 -26.34 -19.54 7.05
CA ARG A 206 -27.05 -20.71 6.48
C ARG A 206 -26.60 -22.02 7.07
N LYS A 207 -25.28 -22.18 7.28
CA LYS A 207 -24.72 -23.47 7.75
C LYS A 207 -24.79 -23.63 9.26
N LEU A 208 -24.63 -22.55 10.02
CA LEU A 208 -24.47 -22.61 11.47
C LEU A 208 -25.63 -21.93 12.25
N GLY A 209 -26.52 -21.19 11.56
CA GLY A 209 -27.55 -20.39 12.22
C GLY A 209 -27.00 -19.32 13.16
N LYS A 210 -25.78 -18.84 12.87
CA LYS A 210 -25.07 -17.83 13.66
C LYS A 210 -24.80 -16.58 12.84
N ASP A 211 -24.64 -15.46 13.54
CA ASP A 211 -24.29 -14.19 12.91
C ASP A 211 -22.77 -13.99 12.91
N ALA A 212 -22.28 -13.52 11.78
CA ALA A 212 -20.94 -12.99 11.60
C ALA A 212 -21.05 -11.66 10.87
N HIS A 213 -20.07 -10.78 11.07
CA HIS A 213 -20.18 -9.39 10.63
C HIS A 213 -19.07 -9.01 9.67
N ALA A 214 -19.36 -8.05 8.82
CA ALA A 214 -18.41 -7.50 7.86
C ALA A 214 -18.44 -5.98 7.89
N MET A 215 -17.26 -5.37 7.74
CA MET A 215 -17.08 -3.94 7.62
C MET A 215 -16.07 -3.63 6.53
N THR A 216 -16.42 -2.76 5.59
CA THR A 216 -15.47 -2.28 4.59
C THR A 216 -14.86 -0.95 5.00
N ILE A 217 -13.60 -0.77 4.62
CA ILE A 217 -12.87 0.48 4.79
C ILE A 217 -12.94 1.32 3.53
N THR A 218 -13.00 2.64 3.73
CA THR A 218 -12.97 3.62 2.65
C THR A 218 -11.68 3.45 1.85
N LEU A 219 -11.77 3.46 0.52
CA LEU A 219 -10.59 3.43 -0.33
C LEU A 219 -9.78 4.73 -0.20
N LEU A 220 -8.46 4.59 -0.13
CA LEU A 220 -7.55 5.73 -0.11
C LEU A 220 -7.41 6.31 -1.52
N LEU A 221 -8.26 7.28 -1.83
CA LEU A 221 -8.25 8.00 -3.10
C LEU A 221 -7.66 9.40 -2.89
N ASN A 222 -6.97 9.91 -3.91
CA ASN A 222 -6.57 11.32 -3.92
C ASN A 222 -7.76 12.22 -4.31
N SER A 223 -7.56 13.55 -4.29
CA SER A 223 -8.55 14.56 -4.66
C SER A 223 -9.09 14.41 -6.09
N GLU A 224 -8.36 13.76 -6.99
CA GLU A 224 -8.81 13.44 -8.35
C GLU A 224 -9.59 12.11 -8.45
N GLY A 225 -9.85 11.41 -7.33
CA GLY A 225 -10.53 10.11 -7.29
C GLY A 225 -9.65 8.92 -7.71
N LYS A 226 -8.34 9.09 -7.80
CA LYS A 226 -7.40 8.00 -8.14
C LYS A 226 -6.87 7.31 -6.89
N LYS A 227 -6.68 5.98 -6.94
CA LYS A 227 -6.08 5.22 -5.82
C LYS A 227 -4.67 5.76 -5.52
N MET A 228 -4.44 6.16 -4.26
CA MET A 228 -3.13 6.62 -3.79
C MET A 228 -2.11 5.48 -3.75
N GLY A 229 -0.82 5.84 -3.71
CA GLY A 229 0.28 4.86 -3.71
C GLY A 229 0.65 4.34 -5.10
N LYS A 230 0.05 4.88 -6.17
CA LYS A 230 0.49 4.66 -7.55
C LYS A 230 1.10 5.94 -8.10
N THR A 231 2.31 5.83 -8.59
CA THR A 231 3.04 6.94 -9.24
C THR A 231 3.35 6.58 -10.69
N ALA A 232 3.85 7.52 -11.46
CA ALA A 232 4.37 7.23 -12.81
C ALA A 232 5.51 6.20 -12.82
N LYS A 233 6.18 6.02 -11.68
CA LYS A 233 7.26 5.03 -11.46
C LYS A 233 6.76 3.68 -10.92
N GLY A 234 5.45 3.51 -10.72
CA GLY A 234 4.84 2.30 -10.16
C GLY A 234 4.27 2.49 -8.75
N ALA A 235 4.14 1.40 -8.01
CA ALA A 235 3.62 1.45 -6.64
C ALA A 235 4.64 2.02 -5.65
N VAL A 236 4.14 2.68 -4.60
CA VAL A 236 4.94 3.07 -3.43
C VAL A 236 4.92 1.89 -2.46
N TRP A 237 6.08 1.25 -2.32
CA TRP A 237 6.25 0.01 -1.57
C TRP A 237 6.60 0.26 -0.11
N LEU A 238 6.26 -0.69 0.77
CA LEU A 238 6.67 -0.66 2.17
C LEU A 238 8.05 -1.29 2.38
N ASP A 239 8.59 -2.00 1.38
CA ASP A 239 9.95 -2.54 1.40
C ASP A 239 10.96 -1.41 1.12
N PRO A 240 11.93 -1.14 2.02
CA PRO A 240 12.94 -0.10 1.82
C PRO A 240 13.86 -0.33 0.62
N ASN A 241 14.00 -1.57 0.14
CA ASN A 241 14.78 -1.90 -1.05
C ASN A 241 14.06 -1.53 -2.36
N LYS A 242 12.73 -1.34 -2.32
CA LYS A 242 11.90 -0.97 -3.49
C LYS A 242 11.52 0.49 -3.49
N THR A 243 11.20 1.05 -2.34
CA THR A 243 10.97 2.47 -2.11
C THR A 243 11.78 2.86 -0.88
N THR A 244 12.85 3.63 -1.06
CA THR A 244 13.70 4.02 0.05
C THR A 244 12.90 4.81 1.10
N PRO A 245 13.30 4.81 2.39
CA PRO A 245 12.63 5.62 3.42
C PRO A 245 12.55 7.11 3.04
N PHE A 246 13.57 7.63 2.34
CA PHE A 246 13.57 9.00 1.83
C PHE A 246 12.52 9.20 0.73
N ASP A 247 12.44 8.31 -0.27
CA ASP A 247 11.43 8.40 -1.33
C ASP A 247 10.01 8.22 -0.78
N PHE A 248 9.84 7.35 0.22
CA PHE A 248 8.57 7.16 0.93
C PHE A 248 8.16 8.43 1.67
N PHE A 249 9.08 9.07 2.39
CA PHE A 249 8.88 10.36 3.04
C PHE A 249 8.51 11.45 2.03
N GLN A 250 9.26 11.54 0.92
CA GLN A 250 9.00 12.54 -0.11
C GLN A 250 7.66 12.32 -0.83
N TYR A 251 7.23 11.08 -1.01
CA TYR A 251 5.90 10.80 -1.55
C TYR A 251 4.81 11.46 -0.69
N TRP A 252 4.82 11.24 0.60
CA TRP A 252 3.82 11.81 1.52
C TRP A 252 3.94 13.31 1.70
N ARG A 253 5.16 13.83 1.69
CA ARG A 253 5.39 15.27 1.78
C ARG A 253 4.93 16.03 0.53
N ASN A 254 4.81 15.35 -0.62
CA ASN A 254 4.45 15.95 -1.90
C ASN A 254 3.02 15.63 -2.37
N ILE A 255 2.15 15.09 -1.51
CA ILE A 255 0.73 14.92 -1.84
C ILE A 255 0.05 16.29 -2.01
N ASP A 256 -1.09 16.28 -2.68
CA ASP A 256 -1.88 17.49 -2.88
C ASP A 256 -2.40 18.05 -1.55
N ASP A 257 -2.52 19.38 -1.49
CA ASP A 257 -2.96 20.10 -0.29
C ASP A 257 -4.31 19.59 0.21
N ALA A 258 -5.24 19.33 -0.69
CA ALA A 258 -6.58 18.82 -0.41
C ALA A 258 -6.58 17.39 0.21
N ASP A 259 -5.50 16.63 0.10
CA ASP A 259 -5.41 15.27 0.59
C ASP A 259 -4.77 15.15 1.97
N VAL A 260 -4.14 16.22 2.47
CA VAL A 260 -3.31 16.19 3.69
C VAL A 260 -4.12 15.78 4.91
N MET A 261 -5.21 16.49 5.19
CA MET A 261 -6.01 16.26 6.40
C MET A 261 -6.67 14.89 6.38
N LYS A 262 -7.17 14.46 5.23
CA LYS A 262 -7.70 13.11 5.04
C LYS A 262 -6.65 12.04 5.35
N CYS A 263 -5.44 12.19 4.81
CA CYS A 263 -4.36 11.22 5.05
C CYS A 263 -3.91 11.22 6.52
N LEU A 264 -3.83 12.38 7.19
CA LEU A 264 -3.55 12.47 8.62
C LEU A 264 -4.59 11.70 9.44
N ARG A 265 -5.89 11.90 9.17
CA ARG A 265 -6.97 11.20 9.88
C ARG A 265 -6.95 9.69 9.66
N MET A 266 -6.83 9.25 8.41
CA MET A 266 -6.97 7.85 8.04
C MET A 266 -5.74 7.00 8.39
N LEU A 267 -4.53 7.54 8.22
CA LEU A 267 -3.30 6.75 8.22
C LEU A 267 -2.43 6.92 9.47
N THR A 268 -2.53 8.06 10.19
CA THR A 268 -1.70 8.30 11.36
C THR A 268 -2.37 7.86 12.66
N PHE A 269 -1.57 7.71 13.71
CA PHE A 269 -2.03 7.42 15.07
C PHE A 269 -2.05 8.68 15.96
N LEU A 270 -1.92 9.86 15.36
CA LEU A 270 -2.04 11.13 16.06
C LEU A 270 -3.45 11.27 16.68
N PRO A 271 -3.57 11.87 17.87
CA PRO A 271 -4.86 12.25 18.44
C PRO A 271 -5.67 13.12 17.45
N LEU A 272 -6.99 12.88 17.39
CA LEU A 272 -7.87 13.65 16.49
C LEU A 272 -7.84 15.14 16.81
N GLU A 273 -7.74 15.51 18.08
CA GLU A 273 -7.64 16.89 18.55
C GLU A 273 -6.41 17.62 17.97
N GLU A 274 -5.28 16.91 17.83
CA GLU A 274 -4.09 17.47 17.19
C GLU A 274 -4.29 17.66 15.68
N ILE A 275 -4.99 16.73 15.05
CA ILE A 275 -5.31 16.82 13.61
C ILE A 275 -6.32 17.96 13.37
N ASP A 276 -7.37 18.05 14.19
CA ASP A 276 -8.39 19.08 14.09
C ASP A 276 -7.79 20.49 14.29
N ALA A 277 -6.78 20.64 15.14
CA ALA A 277 -6.05 21.91 15.29
C ALA A 277 -5.27 22.34 14.03
N MET A 278 -5.10 21.44 13.05
CA MET A 278 -4.45 21.73 11.77
C MET A 278 -5.45 21.96 10.63
N GLU A 279 -6.77 21.82 10.86
CA GLU A 279 -7.80 21.83 9.80
C GLU A 279 -7.77 23.11 8.96
N ASP A 280 -7.57 24.24 9.62
CA ASP A 280 -7.57 25.57 8.97
C ASP A 280 -6.16 26.02 8.53
N TRP A 281 -5.18 25.11 8.53
CA TRP A 281 -3.82 25.47 8.13
C TRP A 281 -3.71 25.68 6.63
N GLU A 282 -3.09 26.78 6.23
CA GLU A 282 -2.85 27.16 4.84
C GLU A 282 -1.37 27.49 4.58
N GLY A 283 -0.97 27.48 3.33
CA GLY A 283 0.36 27.92 2.88
C GLY A 283 1.51 27.20 3.59
N SER A 284 2.33 27.94 4.34
CA SER A 284 3.48 27.41 5.05
C SER A 284 3.12 26.46 6.21
N GLN A 285 1.97 26.68 6.86
CA GLN A 285 1.47 25.81 7.91
C GLN A 285 1.06 24.44 7.33
N LEU A 286 0.40 24.44 6.16
CA LEU A 286 0.03 23.18 5.49
C LEU A 286 1.27 22.38 5.07
N ASN A 287 2.36 23.04 4.67
CA ASN A 287 3.64 22.36 4.43
C ASN A 287 4.19 21.68 5.71
N LYS A 288 3.95 22.27 6.88
CA LYS A 288 4.29 21.66 8.16
C LYS A 288 3.40 20.43 8.43
N ALA A 289 2.10 20.49 8.14
CA ALA A 289 1.20 19.33 8.25
C ALA A 289 1.64 18.19 7.32
N LYS A 290 2.08 18.48 6.10
CA LYS A 290 2.69 17.48 5.18
C LYS A 290 3.97 16.87 5.73
N GLU A 291 4.81 17.66 6.40
CA GLU A 291 6.03 17.15 7.06
C GLU A 291 5.68 16.21 8.22
N ILE A 292 4.68 16.58 9.04
CA ILE A 292 4.16 15.73 10.13
C ILE A 292 3.64 14.42 9.55
N LEU A 293 2.77 14.47 8.54
CA LEU A 293 2.24 13.27 7.88
C LEU A 293 3.36 12.37 7.36
N ALA A 294 4.30 12.92 6.60
CA ALA A 294 5.41 12.16 6.04
C ALA A 294 6.29 11.54 7.13
N TYR A 295 6.54 12.27 8.21
CA TYR A 295 7.31 11.78 9.35
C TYR A 295 6.61 10.61 10.06
N GLU A 296 5.33 10.79 10.43
CA GLU A 296 4.57 9.76 11.15
C GLU A 296 4.43 8.47 10.34
N LEU A 297 4.17 8.58 9.04
CA LEU A 297 4.04 7.39 8.19
C LEU A 297 5.39 6.72 7.92
N THR A 298 6.47 7.48 7.75
CA THR A 298 7.81 6.91 7.59
C THR A 298 8.28 6.24 8.89
N LYS A 299 8.01 6.85 10.05
CA LYS A 299 8.28 6.28 11.36
C LYS A 299 7.55 4.94 11.55
N LEU A 300 6.28 4.89 11.15
CA LEU A 300 5.46 3.70 11.29
C LEU A 300 5.95 2.52 10.42
N VAL A 301 6.43 2.80 9.21
CA VAL A 301 6.86 1.77 8.24
C VAL A 301 8.33 1.39 8.39
N HIS A 302 9.20 2.38 8.57
CA HIS A 302 10.66 2.22 8.51
C HIS A 302 11.37 2.42 9.85
N GLY A 303 10.64 2.88 10.88
CA GLY A 303 11.18 3.19 12.20
C GLY A 303 11.60 4.65 12.34
N GLU A 304 11.80 5.05 13.60
CA GLU A 304 12.05 6.46 13.96
C GLU A 304 13.40 6.98 13.44
N GLU A 305 14.43 6.15 13.46
CA GLU A 305 15.76 6.52 12.96
C GLU A 305 15.72 6.89 11.47
N GLU A 306 15.10 6.05 10.64
CA GLU A 306 14.96 6.30 9.20
C GLU A 306 14.04 7.49 8.91
N ALA A 307 12.99 7.70 9.71
CA ALA A 307 12.13 8.87 9.60
C ALA A 307 12.90 10.18 9.90
N ASN A 308 13.75 10.18 10.94
CA ASN A 308 14.61 11.32 11.26
C ASN A 308 15.61 11.61 10.13
N LYS A 309 16.30 10.58 9.63
CA LYS A 309 17.22 10.71 8.48
C LYS A 309 16.52 11.28 7.25
N ALA A 310 15.36 10.76 6.91
CA ALA A 310 14.57 11.21 5.75
C ALA A 310 14.10 12.66 5.91
N ARG A 311 13.63 13.05 7.10
CA ARG A 311 13.23 14.43 7.41
C ARG A 311 14.39 15.40 7.31
N ASP A 312 15.54 15.06 7.91
CA ASP A 312 16.70 15.95 7.95
C ASP A 312 17.33 16.09 6.55
N ALA A 313 17.36 15.00 5.76
CA ALA A 313 17.74 15.05 4.35
C ALA A 313 16.79 15.94 3.54
N ALA A 314 15.48 15.82 3.76
CA ALA A 314 14.49 16.68 3.11
C ALA A 314 14.68 18.15 3.47
N LYS A 315 14.96 18.48 4.74
CA LYS A 315 15.27 19.86 5.17
C LYS A 315 16.54 20.39 4.54
N ALA A 316 17.61 19.58 4.49
CA ALA A 316 18.88 19.96 3.88
C ALA A 316 18.73 20.33 2.40
N LEU A 317 17.88 19.60 1.66
CA LEU A 317 17.56 19.92 0.26
C LEU A 317 16.83 21.27 0.08
N PHE A 318 16.09 21.74 1.09
CA PHE A 318 15.38 23.02 1.03
C PHE A 318 16.21 24.20 1.55
N LEU A 319 17.19 23.95 2.43
CA LEU A 319 18.07 24.97 3.00
C LEU A 319 19.31 25.24 2.16
N SER A 320 19.26 24.98 0.83
CA SER A 320 20.31 25.25 -0.14
C SER A 320 21.73 25.20 0.44
N GLY A 321 22.42 24.11 0.31
CA GLY A 321 23.89 24.05 0.44
C GLY A 321 24.48 23.20 1.55
N ALA A 322 23.73 22.50 2.37
CA ALA A 322 24.32 21.69 3.43
C ALA A 322 23.79 20.24 3.46
N ASN A 323 24.69 19.32 3.18
CA ASN A 323 24.69 17.86 3.32
C ASN A 323 24.10 17.01 2.21
N ASP A 324 24.96 16.69 1.24
CA ASP A 324 24.82 15.65 0.20
C ASP A 324 24.69 14.21 0.74
N ALA A 325 24.83 13.98 2.05
CA ALA A 325 25.04 12.66 2.63
C ALA A 325 23.83 11.69 2.49
N ASN A 326 22.62 12.21 2.23
CA ASN A 326 21.39 11.40 2.15
C ASN A 326 20.62 11.61 0.83
N MET A 327 21.25 12.19 -0.18
CA MET A 327 20.62 12.36 -1.49
C MET A 327 20.63 11.02 -2.24
N PRO A 328 19.52 10.63 -2.91
CA PRO A 328 19.54 9.49 -3.82
C PRO A 328 20.75 9.60 -4.74
N THR A 329 21.63 8.61 -4.70
CA THR A 329 22.90 8.64 -5.41
C THR A 329 22.98 7.49 -6.41
N THR A 330 23.44 7.77 -7.61
CA THR A 330 23.80 6.74 -8.60
C THR A 330 25.31 6.70 -8.75
N GLU A 331 25.88 5.53 -8.52
CA GLU A 331 27.27 5.24 -8.84
C GLU A 331 27.38 4.87 -10.33
N LEU A 332 28.20 5.63 -11.05
CA LEU A 332 28.51 5.41 -12.46
C LEU A 332 29.82 4.64 -12.55
N THR A 333 29.96 3.80 -13.57
CA THR A 333 31.19 3.11 -13.89
C THR A 333 31.90 3.82 -15.04
N GLU A 334 33.24 3.65 -15.17
CA GLU A 334 34.00 4.24 -16.27
C GLU A 334 33.50 3.81 -17.65
N SER A 335 32.92 2.62 -17.77
CA SER A 335 32.31 2.12 -19.01
C SER A 335 31.08 2.92 -19.49
N GLN A 336 30.49 3.72 -18.64
CA GLN A 336 29.36 4.60 -18.98
C GLN A 336 29.82 5.99 -19.48
N LEU A 337 31.11 6.26 -19.41
CA LEU A 337 31.71 7.48 -19.93
C LEU A 337 32.29 7.24 -21.33
N THR A 338 32.13 8.22 -22.22
CA THR A 338 32.78 8.25 -23.52
C THR A 338 33.93 9.29 -23.45
N ASP A 339 35.16 8.89 -23.72
CA ASP A 339 36.35 9.73 -23.58
C ASP A 339 36.42 10.44 -22.20
N GLY A 340 36.10 9.73 -21.12
CA GLY A 340 36.11 10.24 -19.76
C GLY A 340 35.00 11.26 -19.43
N ARG A 341 33.96 11.34 -20.25
CA ARG A 341 32.85 12.30 -20.12
C ARG A 341 31.49 11.63 -20.30
N ILE A 342 30.44 12.23 -19.73
CA ILE A 342 29.04 11.81 -19.96
C ILE A 342 28.18 13.04 -20.25
N GLY A 343 27.34 12.96 -21.28
CA GLY A 343 26.37 14.01 -21.62
C GLY A 343 25.23 14.06 -20.64
N ILE A 344 24.64 15.26 -20.46
CA ILE A 344 23.51 15.47 -19.53
C ILE A 344 22.32 14.51 -19.79
N LEU A 345 22.04 14.19 -21.07
CA LEU A 345 20.91 13.30 -21.39
C LEU A 345 21.18 11.88 -20.91
N ASP A 346 22.38 11.36 -21.11
CA ASP A 346 22.80 10.04 -20.65
C ASP A 346 22.91 9.99 -19.13
N LEU A 347 23.41 11.06 -18.52
CA LEU A 347 23.48 11.19 -17.07
C LEU A 347 22.09 11.17 -16.42
N MET A 348 21.10 11.87 -17.01
CA MET A 348 19.71 11.83 -16.53
C MET A 348 19.07 10.44 -16.66
N LEU A 349 19.42 9.68 -17.69
CA LEU A 349 18.96 8.29 -17.84
C LEU A 349 19.59 7.39 -16.78
N ALA A 350 20.91 7.47 -16.62
CA ALA A 350 21.64 6.69 -15.62
C ALA A 350 21.08 6.94 -14.20
N CYS A 351 20.80 8.19 -13.88
CA CYS A 351 20.18 8.60 -12.61
C CYS A 351 18.66 8.35 -12.53
N LYS A 352 18.05 7.72 -13.54
CA LYS A 352 16.61 7.46 -13.62
C LYS A 352 15.72 8.72 -13.47
N LEU A 353 16.28 9.88 -13.77
CA LEU A 353 15.55 11.17 -13.77
C LEU A 353 14.68 11.34 -15.00
N ALA A 354 14.96 10.63 -16.07
CA ALA A 354 14.12 10.53 -17.25
C ALA A 354 14.10 9.08 -17.76
N PRO A 355 12.96 8.57 -18.25
CA PRO A 355 12.86 7.21 -18.77
C PRO A 355 13.46 7.05 -20.18
N THR A 356 13.59 8.15 -20.94
CA THR A 356 14.12 8.15 -22.30
C THR A 356 14.95 9.41 -22.58
N LYS A 357 15.87 9.35 -23.57
CA LYS A 357 16.64 10.51 -24.03
C LYS A 357 15.73 11.63 -24.58
N SER A 358 14.61 11.28 -25.21
CA SER A 358 13.63 12.25 -25.70
C SER A 358 12.99 13.03 -24.57
N GLU A 359 12.60 12.36 -23.49
CA GLU A 359 12.08 13.01 -22.27
C GLU A 359 13.14 13.90 -21.61
N ALA A 360 14.38 13.41 -21.47
CA ALA A 360 15.49 14.18 -20.91
C ALA A 360 15.73 15.46 -21.73
N ARG A 361 15.74 15.35 -23.07
CA ARG A 361 15.89 16.50 -23.98
C ARG A 361 14.78 17.52 -23.76
N ARG A 362 13.55 17.09 -23.71
CA ARG A 362 12.38 17.96 -23.46
C ARG A 362 12.52 18.71 -22.13
N LEU A 363 12.93 18.03 -21.07
CA LEU A 363 13.10 18.61 -19.72
C LEU A 363 14.20 19.67 -19.71
N VAL A 364 15.33 19.43 -20.38
CA VAL A 364 16.44 20.42 -20.52
C VAL A 364 15.94 21.63 -21.29
N GLN A 365 15.30 21.44 -22.45
CA GLN A 365 14.81 22.54 -23.30
C GLN A 365 13.75 23.40 -22.60
N GLN A 366 12.91 22.78 -21.75
CA GLN A 366 11.95 23.50 -20.92
C GLN A 366 12.59 24.21 -19.72
N GLY A 367 13.90 24.08 -19.53
CA GLY A 367 14.63 24.70 -18.42
C GLY A 367 14.31 24.09 -17.05
N GLY A 368 13.86 22.84 -17.03
CA GLY A 368 13.49 22.11 -15.82
C GLY A 368 14.65 21.30 -15.22
N VAL A 369 15.88 21.40 -15.73
CA VAL A 369 17.05 20.64 -15.26
C VAL A 369 18.13 21.59 -14.76
N PHE A 370 18.69 21.24 -13.59
CA PHE A 370 19.79 21.96 -12.96
C PHE A 370 20.90 20.97 -12.58
N ALA A 371 22.14 21.41 -12.67
CA ALA A 371 23.33 20.70 -12.20
C ALA A 371 24.10 21.63 -11.25
N ASP A 372 24.44 21.16 -10.05
CA ASP A 372 25.11 21.92 -9.00
C ASP A 372 24.47 23.31 -8.78
N ASP A 373 23.14 23.32 -8.73
CA ASP A 373 22.27 24.49 -8.59
C ASP A 373 22.23 25.45 -9.78
N GLU A 374 23.04 25.23 -10.81
CA GLU A 374 23.02 25.99 -12.05
C GLU A 374 22.08 25.38 -13.08
N LYS A 375 21.34 26.25 -13.80
CA LYS A 375 20.43 25.81 -14.85
C LYS A 375 21.21 25.23 -16.02
N VAL A 376 20.91 24.00 -16.42
CA VAL A 376 21.46 23.36 -17.60
C VAL A 376 20.95 24.10 -18.86
N ALA A 377 21.85 24.83 -19.51
CA ALA A 377 21.50 25.72 -20.63
C ALA A 377 21.30 25.00 -21.96
N SER A 378 21.96 23.85 -22.18
CA SER A 378 21.94 23.10 -23.45
C SER A 378 21.90 21.59 -23.20
N ILE A 379 21.38 20.87 -24.19
CA ILE A 379 21.42 19.40 -24.23
C ILE A 379 22.85 18.85 -24.47
N ASP A 380 23.77 19.70 -24.86
CA ASP A 380 25.15 19.36 -25.18
C ASP A 380 26.09 19.49 -23.96
N VAL A 381 25.58 19.85 -22.79
CA VAL A 381 26.33 19.91 -21.54
C VAL A 381 26.89 18.53 -21.21
N VAL A 382 28.20 18.47 -20.93
CA VAL A 382 28.91 17.25 -20.56
C VAL A 382 29.58 17.40 -19.20
N PHE A 383 29.68 16.29 -18.47
CA PHE A 383 30.34 16.20 -17.17
C PHE A 383 31.57 15.31 -17.29
N THR A 384 32.67 15.75 -16.73
CA THR A 384 33.94 15.00 -16.72
C THR A 384 33.96 13.98 -15.59
N GLY A 385 34.78 12.94 -15.71
CA GLY A 385 35.00 11.97 -14.64
C GLY A 385 35.49 12.61 -13.34
N GLU A 386 36.25 13.71 -13.41
CA GLU A 386 36.67 14.45 -12.21
C GLU A 386 35.50 15.13 -11.49
N GLN A 387 34.59 15.77 -12.24
CA GLN A 387 33.37 16.33 -11.67
C GLN A 387 32.49 15.24 -11.01
N LEU A 388 32.39 14.09 -11.67
CA LEU A 388 31.61 12.96 -11.13
C LEU A 388 32.28 12.32 -9.90
N LYS A 389 33.62 12.28 -9.82
CA LYS A 389 34.32 11.83 -8.60
C LYS A 389 34.01 12.74 -7.39
N ASN A 390 33.86 14.04 -7.63
CA ASN A 390 33.45 15.01 -6.62
C ASN A 390 31.92 14.95 -6.32
N GLY A 391 31.15 14.30 -7.21
CA GLY A 391 29.72 14.19 -7.15
C GLY A 391 28.99 15.37 -7.78
N VAL A 392 28.20 15.10 -8.80
CA VAL A 392 27.34 16.09 -9.50
C VAL A 392 25.93 16.00 -8.96
N LYS A 393 25.40 17.10 -8.44
CA LYS A 393 24.04 17.21 -7.93
C LYS A 393 23.10 17.62 -9.07
N LEU A 394 22.18 16.72 -9.44
CA LEU A 394 21.16 16.98 -10.44
C LEU A 394 19.82 17.32 -9.79
N ARG A 395 19.11 18.29 -10.37
CA ARG A 395 17.74 18.62 -9.97
C ARG A 395 16.82 18.67 -11.17
N LYS A 396 15.69 17.93 -11.08
CA LYS A 396 14.61 17.95 -12.07
C LYS A 396 13.40 18.69 -11.49
N GLY A 397 13.06 19.81 -12.11
CA GLY A 397 11.99 20.70 -11.63
C GLY A 397 12.32 21.30 -10.27
N LYS A 398 11.31 21.49 -9.43
CA LYS A 398 11.47 22.13 -8.11
C LYS A 398 11.73 21.13 -6.97
N LYS A 399 11.50 19.83 -7.19
CA LYS A 399 11.32 18.88 -6.08
C LYS A 399 12.13 17.56 -6.19
N VAL A 400 12.73 17.26 -7.32
CA VAL A 400 13.43 15.98 -7.52
C VAL A 400 14.93 16.24 -7.59
N PHE A 401 15.66 15.68 -6.64
CA PHE A 401 17.12 15.80 -6.52
C PHE A 401 17.76 14.43 -6.63
N HIS A 402 18.97 14.38 -7.18
CA HIS A 402 19.75 13.15 -7.34
C HIS A 402 21.23 13.49 -7.44
N LYS A 403 22.10 12.65 -6.85
CA LYS A 403 23.55 12.79 -6.94
C LYS A 403 24.10 11.72 -7.88
N ALA A 404 24.97 12.11 -8.79
CA ALA A 404 25.75 11.22 -9.64
C ALA A 404 27.19 11.21 -9.17
N VAL A 405 27.74 10.03 -8.91
CA VAL A 405 29.16 9.86 -8.54
C VAL A 405 29.80 8.82 -9.46
N LEU A 406 31.09 8.96 -9.74
CA LEU A 406 31.85 7.93 -10.41
C LEU A 406 32.41 6.97 -9.35
N ALA A 407 32.13 5.68 -9.50
CA ALA A 407 32.73 4.67 -8.66
C ALA A 407 34.24 4.65 -8.79
N CYS A 408 34.97 4.54 -7.68
CA CYS A 408 36.42 4.45 -7.66
C CYS A 408 36.89 3.09 -8.18
#